data_301ba24b27302faa2538c0d17cbb1d6e
#
_entry.id   301ba24b27302faa2538c0d17cbb1d6e
#
_cell.length_a   1.000
_cell.length_b   1.000
_cell.length_c   1.000
_cell.angle_alpha   90.00
_cell.angle_beta   90.00
_cell.angle_gamma   90.00
#
_symmetry.space_group_name_H-M   'P 1'
#
loop_
_entity.id
_entity.type
_entity.pdbx_description
1 polymer ?
#
loop_
_entity_poly.entity_id
_entity_poly.type
_entity_poly.pdbx_seq_one_letter_code
_entity_poly.pdbx_strand_id
1 'polypeptide(L)'
;MYTKIQITGTIEVLTGMHIGGSSAFAAIGAVDSPVIKDVITGYPMIPGSSLKGKMRTLLAKAYNESVANKPDQDCERIKRVFGSAEKGNVKKSRIQISDMILSNTDELRNKGLNSLTEVKFENTINRATAVANPRQIERVVRGSEFDLDILYEVDNMDVLYEDIELIADAFKMLQFDYLGGSGSRGYGKVKFTDLYAKTVIGQLDKSVEDKINEILSKVSQ
;
A
#
# COMPACT_ATOMS: atom_id res chain seq x y z
N MET A 1 29.40 -1.82 4.64
CA MET A 1 29.20 -0.55 3.90
C MET A 1 27.72 -0.19 4.00
N TYR A 2 27.38 1.07 4.29
CA TYR A 2 25.97 1.48 4.37
C TYR A 2 25.39 1.65 2.96
N THR A 3 24.40 0.84 2.61
CA THR A 3 23.84 0.81 1.26
C THR A 3 22.33 0.87 1.31
N LYS A 4 21.72 1.69 0.44
CA LYS A 4 20.27 1.76 0.26
C LYS A 4 19.88 1.59 -1.19
N ILE A 5 18.82 0.83 -1.40
CA ILE A 5 18.15 0.63 -2.68
C ILE A 5 16.82 1.38 -2.62
N GLN A 6 16.52 2.15 -3.65
CA GLN A 6 15.20 2.74 -3.88
C GLN A 6 14.43 1.87 -4.86
N ILE A 7 13.25 1.43 -4.47
CA ILE A 7 12.29 0.73 -5.31
C ILE A 7 11.18 1.72 -5.67
N THR A 8 11.04 2.00 -6.95
CA THR A 8 10.02 2.90 -7.51
C THR A 8 9.05 2.12 -8.39
N GLY A 9 7.95 2.73 -8.75
CA GLY A 9 6.91 2.17 -9.63
C GLY A 9 5.63 2.96 -9.54
N THR A 10 4.55 2.42 -10.06
CA THR A 10 3.23 3.03 -10.02
C THR A 10 2.22 2.06 -9.41
N ILE A 11 1.35 2.58 -8.53
CA ILE A 11 0.17 1.89 -8.02
C ILE A 11 -1.04 2.44 -8.77
N GLU A 12 -1.61 1.65 -9.68
CA GLU A 12 -2.85 1.96 -10.38
C GLU A 12 -4.07 1.44 -9.62
N VAL A 13 -5.07 2.27 -9.43
CA VAL A 13 -6.36 1.92 -8.81
C VAL A 13 -7.30 1.35 -9.86
N LEU A 14 -7.58 0.05 -9.81
CA LEU A 14 -8.47 -0.62 -10.76
C LEU A 14 -9.95 -0.53 -10.39
N THR A 15 -10.25 -0.40 -9.09
CA THR A 15 -11.61 -0.16 -8.57
C THR A 15 -11.57 0.90 -7.49
N GLY A 16 -12.61 1.73 -7.40
CA GLY A 16 -12.63 2.86 -6.46
C GLY A 16 -12.09 2.48 -5.08
N MET A 17 -11.14 3.26 -4.56
CA MET A 17 -10.39 2.94 -3.34
C MET A 17 -10.77 3.89 -2.19
N HIS A 18 -10.99 3.33 -1.00
CA HIS A 18 -11.23 4.09 0.20
C HIS A 18 -10.15 3.81 1.25
N ILE A 19 -9.28 4.77 1.48
CA ILE A 19 -8.41 4.82 2.67
C ILE A 19 -8.93 5.98 3.50
N GLY A 20 -9.52 5.65 4.65
CA GLY A 20 -10.22 6.65 5.48
C GLY A 20 -9.29 7.73 6.03
N GLY A 21 -9.74 8.96 5.93
CA GLY A 21 -9.18 10.12 6.62
C GLY A 21 -9.84 10.36 7.97
N SER A 22 -9.36 11.37 8.72
CA SER A 22 -10.01 11.81 9.95
C SER A 22 -11.29 12.58 9.64
N SER A 23 -12.41 12.18 10.26
CA SER A 23 -13.69 12.90 10.20
C SER A 23 -13.85 13.91 11.34
N ALA A 24 -12.79 14.21 12.11
CA ALA A 24 -12.86 15.01 13.34
C ALA A 24 -13.44 16.43 13.16
N PHE A 25 -13.50 16.93 11.92
CA PHE A 25 -14.06 18.25 11.58
C PHE A 25 -15.02 18.20 10.38
N ALA A 26 -15.82 17.13 10.26
CA ALA A 26 -16.81 17.05 9.19
C ALA A 26 -17.86 18.14 9.35
N ALA A 27 -17.97 19.06 8.38
CA ALA A 27 -19.03 20.05 8.33
C ALA A 27 -20.39 19.36 8.15
N ILE A 28 -21.47 19.99 8.60
CA ILE A 28 -22.85 19.52 8.37
C ILE A 28 -23.07 19.35 6.86
N GLY A 29 -23.39 18.13 6.42
CA GLY A 29 -23.55 17.78 5.00
C GLY A 29 -22.29 17.25 4.32
N ALA A 30 -21.17 17.10 5.03
CA ALA A 30 -20.00 16.39 4.52
C ALA A 30 -20.25 14.88 4.42
N VAL A 31 -19.42 14.21 3.62
CA VAL A 31 -19.46 12.75 3.45
C VAL A 31 -19.14 12.04 4.77
N ASP A 32 -19.91 11.00 5.12
CA ASP A 32 -19.74 10.26 6.38
C ASP A 32 -18.33 9.67 6.57
N SER A 33 -17.73 9.22 5.46
CA SER A 33 -16.41 8.59 5.45
C SER A 33 -15.55 9.19 4.33
N PRO A 34 -14.79 10.27 4.62
CA PRO A 34 -13.90 10.88 3.64
C PRO A 34 -12.63 10.07 3.43
N VAL A 35 -12.00 10.19 2.25
CA VAL A 35 -10.66 9.67 1.98
C VAL A 35 -9.60 10.59 2.60
N ILE A 36 -8.45 9.99 2.93
CA ILE A 36 -7.29 10.76 3.36
C ILE A 36 -6.71 11.54 2.17
N LYS A 37 -6.36 12.81 2.42
CA LYS A 37 -5.82 13.74 1.41
C LYS A 37 -4.57 14.42 1.94
N ASP A 38 -3.66 14.74 1.03
CA ASP A 38 -2.54 15.63 1.32
C ASP A 38 -3.05 17.03 1.65
N VAL A 39 -2.53 17.62 2.71
CA VAL A 39 -3.00 18.91 3.24
C VAL A 39 -2.66 20.09 2.31
N ILE A 40 -1.53 19.98 1.59
CA ILE A 40 -1.05 21.07 0.71
C ILE A 40 -1.83 21.09 -0.61
N THR A 41 -1.96 19.92 -1.25
CA THR A 41 -2.57 19.81 -2.58
C THR A 41 -4.07 19.53 -2.53
N GLY A 42 -4.57 18.99 -1.42
CA GLY A 42 -5.93 18.47 -1.31
C GLY A 42 -6.17 17.18 -2.11
N TYR A 43 -5.14 16.60 -2.70
CA TYR A 43 -5.26 15.38 -3.49
C TYR A 43 -5.30 14.13 -2.62
N PRO A 44 -6.03 13.09 -3.05
CA PRO A 44 -5.99 11.79 -2.36
C PRO A 44 -4.56 11.28 -2.23
N MET A 45 -4.29 10.57 -1.13
CA MET A 45 -2.99 9.96 -0.89
C MET A 45 -3.11 8.53 -0.36
N ILE A 46 -2.10 7.73 -0.61
CA ILE A 46 -1.91 6.43 0.04
C ILE A 46 -0.83 6.63 1.11
N PRO A 47 -1.18 6.58 2.42
CA PRO A 47 -0.17 6.62 3.47
C PRO A 47 0.77 5.41 3.36
N GLY A 48 2.06 5.65 3.47
CA GLY A 48 3.07 4.57 3.49
C GLY A 48 2.81 3.54 4.59
N SER A 49 2.27 3.98 5.73
CA SER A 49 1.85 3.10 6.82
C SER A 49 0.71 2.15 6.42
N SER A 50 -0.24 2.62 5.60
CA SER A 50 -1.36 1.79 5.10
C SER A 50 -0.87 0.71 4.15
N LEU A 51 0.00 1.06 3.21
CA LEU A 51 0.61 0.10 2.29
C LEU A 51 1.47 -0.91 3.08
N LYS A 52 2.37 -0.42 3.94
CA LYS A 52 3.24 -1.26 4.77
C LYS A 52 2.46 -2.24 5.63
N GLY A 53 1.41 -1.77 6.31
CA GLY A 53 0.57 -2.60 7.16
C GLY A 53 -0.16 -3.69 6.37
N LYS A 54 -0.68 -3.36 5.20
CA LYS A 54 -1.37 -4.32 4.34
C LYS A 54 -0.43 -5.37 3.77
N MET A 55 0.74 -4.97 3.25
CA MET A 55 1.79 -5.89 2.79
C MET A 55 2.18 -6.87 3.89
N ARG A 56 2.48 -6.36 5.09
CA ARG A 56 2.83 -7.20 6.24
C ARG A 56 1.72 -8.19 6.61
N THR A 57 0.47 -7.75 6.61
CA THR A 57 -0.69 -8.61 6.93
C THR A 57 -0.83 -9.76 5.93
N LEU A 58 -0.63 -9.50 4.63
CA LEU A 58 -0.72 -10.53 3.59
C LEU A 58 0.41 -11.55 3.72
N LEU A 59 1.63 -11.08 3.94
CA LEU A 59 2.79 -11.95 4.18
C LEU A 59 2.63 -12.79 5.45
N ALA A 60 2.10 -12.20 6.52
CA ALA A 60 1.82 -12.92 7.76
C ALA A 60 0.82 -14.06 7.55
N LYS A 61 -0.22 -13.84 6.75
CA LYS A 61 -1.19 -14.88 6.37
C LYS A 61 -0.56 -16.02 5.56
N ALA A 62 0.44 -15.70 4.72
CA ALA A 62 1.05 -16.65 3.81
C ALA A 62 2.21 -17.44 4.44
N TYR A 63 2.98 -16.80 5.32
CA TYR A 63 4.27 -17.33 5.78
C TYR A 63 4.33 -17.67 7.26
N ASN A 64 3.37 -17.23 8.08
CA ASN A 64 3.32 -17.65 9.48
C ASN A 64 2.70 -19.06 9.60
N GLU A 65 3.22 -19.87 10.51
CA GLU A 65 2.66 -21.21 10.82
C GLU A 65 1.27 -21.15 11.46
N SER A 66 0.98 -20.03 12.13
CA SER A 66 -0.31 -19.79 12.80
C SER A 66 -0.73 -18.32 12.65
N VAL A 67 -1.99 -18.03 12.91
CA VAL A 67 -2.51 -16.65 12.87
C VAL A 67 -1.83 -15.80 13.94
N ALA A 68 -0.99 -14.87 13.51
CA ALA A 68 -0.34 -13.92 14.40
C ALA A 68 -1.32 -12.81 14.82
N ASN A 69 -1.52 -12.63 16.12
CA ASN A 69 -2.35 -11.55 16.65
C ASN A 69 -1.60 -10.20 16.73
N LYS A 70 -0.28 -10.26 16.76
CA LYS A 70 0.59 -9.07 16.87
C LYS A 70 1.77 -9.18 15.90
N PRO A 71 2.30 -8.04 15.42
CA PRO A 71 3.48 -8.00 14.56
C PRO A 71 4.71 -8.73 15.11
N ASP A 72 4.88 -8.76 16.42
CA ASP A 72 6.01 -9.43 17.09
C ASP A 72 5.96 -10.96 16.99
N GLN A 73 4.81 -11.52 16.62
CA GLN A 73 4.61 -12.96 16.41
C GLN A 73 4.84 -13.40 14.97
N ASP A 74 5.18 -12.49 14.07
CA ASP A 74 5.50 -12.83 12.69
C ASP A 74 6.78 -13.66 12.60
N CYS A 75 6.90 -14.45 11.53
CA CYS A 75 8.11 -15.22 11.26
C CYS A 75 9.33 -14.29 11.05
N GLU A 76 10.52 -14.84 11.21
CA GLU A 76 11.78 -14.08 11.20
C GLU A 76 12.01 -13.30 9.91
N ARG A 77 11.60 -13.82 8.74
CA ARG A 77 11.70 -13.14 7.44
C ARG A 77 10.91 -11.84 7.43
N ILE A 78 9.68 -11.87 7.95
CA ILE A 78 8.81 -10.68 8.01
C ILE A 78 9.35 -9.67 9.03
N LYS A 79 9.74 -10.12 10.23
CA LYS A 79 10.33 -9.25 11.27
C LYS A 79 11.61 -8.59 10.77
N ARG A 80 12.44 -9.28 9.98
CA ARG A 80 13.66 -8.75 9.40
C ARG A 80 13.40 -7.56 8.46
N VAL A 81 12.40 -7.67 7.60
CA VAL A 81 12.08 -6.63 6.61
C VAL A 81 11.23 -5.51 7.23
N PHE A 82 10.18 -5.86 7.95
CA PHE A 82 9.18 -4.90 8.45
C PHE A 82 9.47 -4.36 9.85
N GLY A 83 10.39 -4.98 10.56
CA GLY A 83 10.76 -4.63 11.94
C GLY A 83 9.89 -5.33 13.00
N SER A 84 10.33 -5.27 14.26
CA SER A 84 9.62 -5.76 15.43
C SER A 84 9.91 -4.87 16.64
N ALA A 85 8.89 -4.59 17.43
CA ALA A 85 9.00 -3.86 18.70
C ALA A 85 8.99 -4.80 19.91
N GLU A 86 9.27 -6.09 19.70
CA GLU A 86 9.29 -7.11 20.75
C GLU A 86 10.27 -6.73 21.86
N LYS A 87 9.78 -6.69 23.11
CA LYS A 87 10.59 -6.31 24.26
C LYS A 87 11.76 -7.28 24.43
N GLY A 88 12.98 -6.77 24.40
CA GLY A 88 14.21 -7.55 24.48
C GLY A 88 14.73 -8.10 23.14
N ASN A 89 13.95 -7.98 22.04
CA ASN A 89 14.35 -8.42 20.71
C ASN A 89 13.84 -7.45 19.63
N VAL A 90 14.13 -6.15 19.80
CA VAL A 90 13.73 -5.10 18.86
C VAL A 90 14.49 -5.26 17.55
N LYS A 91 13.77 -5.31 16.43
CA LYS A 91 14.34 -5.31 15.07
C LYS A 91 13.95 -4.05 14.33
N LYS A 92 14.96 -3.33 13.84
CA LYS A 92 14.74 -2.16 12.96
C LYS A 92 14.10 -2.62 11.65
N SER A 93 13.14 -1.86 11.15
CA SER A 93 12.62 -2.09 9.80
C SER A 93 13.67 -1.76 8.75
N ARG A 94 13.86 -2.64 7.77
CA ARG A 94 14.73 -2.40 6.61
C ARG A 94 14.05 -1.60 5.53
N ILE A 95 12.70 -1.53 5.54
CA ILE A 95 11.94 -0.76 4.55
C ILE A 95 11.36 0.52 5.16
N GLN A 96 11.43 1.58 4.38
CA GLN A 96 10.74 2.85 4.59
C GLN A 96 9.86 3.11 3.39
N ILE A 97 8.57 3.31 3.59
CA ILE A 97 7.61 3.57 2.51
C ILE A 97 7.12 5.00 2.67
N SER A 98 7.31 5.81 1.64
CA SER A 98 6.86 7.19 1.60
C SER A 98 5.33 7.27 1.46
N ASP A 99 4.72 8.36 1.93
CA ASP A 99 3.34 8.67 1.58
C ASP A 99 3.27 9.03 0.09
N MET A 100 2.29 8.47 -0.61
CA MET A 100 2.16 8.59 -2.06
C MET A 100 0.94 9.46 -2.38
N ILE A 101 1.17 10.62 -3.00
CA ILE A 101 0.12 11.53 -3.44
C ILE A 101 -0.29 11.13 -4.86
N LEU A 102 -1.58 11.29 -5.20
CA LEU A 102 -2.10 11.02 -6.53
C LEU A 102 -1.32 11.82 -7.57
N SER A 103 -0.75 11.15 -8.58
CA SER A 103 0.21 11.71 -9.53
C SER A 103 -0.39 12.06 -10.89
N ASN A 104 -1.37 11.31 -11.39
CA ASN A 104 -1.92 11.50 -12.74
C ASN A 104 -3.14 12.43 -12.82
N THR A 105 -3.16 13.50 -12.02
CA THR A 105 -4.32 14.41 -11.92
C THR A 105 -4.71 15.05 -13.25
N ASP A 106 -3.73 15.44 -14.06
CA ASP A 106 -3.99 16.10 -15.36
C ASP A 106 -4.56 15.11 -16.37
N GLU A 107 -4.09 13.88 -16.37
CA GLU A 107 -4.64 12.82 -17.20
C GLU A 107 -6.12 12.55 -16.86
N LEU A 108 -6.43 12.45 -15.58
CA LEU A 108 -7.82 12.24 -15.11
C LEU A 108 -8.72 13.40 -15.50
N ARG A 109 -8.26 14.64 -15.39
CA ARG A 109 -9.00 15.84 -15.83
C ARG A 109 -9.20 15.86 -17.35
N ASN A 110 -8.19 15.50 -18.12
CA ASN A 110 -8.28 15.40 -19.58
C ASN A 110 -9.27 14.33 -20.04
N LYS A 111 -9.50 13.28 -19.22
CA LYS A 111 -10.56 12.27 -19.42
C LYS A 111 -11.96 12.78 -19.02
N GLY A 112 -12.08 14.05 -18.62
CA GLY A 112 -13.35 14.71 -18.28
C GLY A 112 -13.79 14.57 -16.83
N LEU A 113 -12.92 14.13 -15.91
CA LEU A 113 -13.27 14.06 -14.49
C LEU A 113 -13.16 15.45 -13.83
N ASN A 114 -14.26 15.90 -13.24
CA ASN A 114 -14.30 17.14 -12.46
C ASN A 114 -13.83 16.93 -11.01
N SER A 115 -13.81 15.70 -10.52
CA SER A 115 -13.37 15.34 -9.18
C SER A 115 -12.47 14.12 -9.22
N LEU A 116 -11.46 14.09 -8.34
CA LEU A 116 -10.52 12.96 -8.14
C LEU A 116 -11.10 11.89 -7.21
N THR A 117 -12.26 12.19 -6.62
CA THR A 117 -13.00 11.29 -5.74
C THR A 117 -14.46 11.24 -6.17
N GLU A 118 -15.12 10.14 -5.83
CA GLU A 118 -16.56 9.94 -6.02
C GLU A 118 -17.19 9.54 -4.70
N VAL A 119 -18.49 9.84 -4.53
CA VAL A 119 -19.26 9.40 -3.36
C VAL A 119 -20.12 8.21 -3.76
N LYS A 120 -19.92 7.08 -3.09
CA LYS A 120 -20.76 5.91 -3.24
C LYS A 120 -21.72 5.80 -2.07
N PHE A 121 -23.00 5.66 -2.40
CA PHE A 121 -24.04 5.38 -1.40
C PHE A 121 -24.13 3.88 -1.17
N GLU A 122 -24.03 3.46 0.09
CA GLU A 122 -24.22 2.08 0.51
C GLU A 122 -25.33 1.99 1.54
N ASN A 123 -26.17 0.98 1.44
CA ASN A 123 -27.21 0.70 2.42
C ASN A 123 -26.91 -0.57 3.19
N THR A 124 -27.07 -0.51 4.52
CA THR A 124 -27.13 -1.68 5.37
C THR A 124 -28.59 -1.88 5.79
N ILE A 125 -29.19 -3.00 5.40
CA ILE A 125 -30.58 -3.32 5.76
C ILE A 125 -30.57 -4.19 6.99
N ASN A 126 -31.29 -3.78 8.04
CA ASN A 126 -31.55 -4.60 9.19
C ASN A 126 -32.52 -5.72 8.78
N ARG A 127 -32.09 -6.98 8.88
CA ARG A 127 -32.89 -8.14 8.43
C ARG A 127 -34.18 -8.35 9.21
N ALA A 128 -34.19 -7.94 10.49
CA ALA A 128 -35.37 -8.13 11.35
C ALA A 128 -36.44 -7.02 11.16
N THR A 129 -35.97 -5.76 10.94
CA THR A 129 -36.88 -4.59 10.87
C THR A 129 -37.06 -4.05 9.45
N ALA A 130 -36.32 -4.55 8.47
CA ALA A 130 -36.24 -4.02 7.09
C ALA A 130 -35.83 -2.55 6.98
N VAL A 131 -35.35 -1.95 8.07
CA VAL A 131 -34.90 -0.55 8.07
C VAL A 131 -33.55 -0.46 7.35
N ALA A 132 -33.49 0.46 6.35
CA ALA A 132 -32.27 0.78 5.64
C ALA A 132 -31.48 1.87 6.40
N ASN A 133 -30.16 1.66 6.55
CA ASN A 133 -29.22 2.65 7.09
C ASN A 133 -28.26 3.07 5.98
N PRO A 134 -28.51 4.16 5.26
CA PRO A 134 -27.66 4.65 4.19
C PRO A 134 -26.39 5.26 4.76
N ARG A 135 -25.26 5.07 4.03
CA ARG A 135 -23.97 5.68 4.34
C ARG A 135 -23.35 6.22 3.05
N GLN A 136 -22.67 7.34 3.17
CA GLN A 136 -21.92 7.97 2.09
C GLN A 136 -20.43 7.68 2.28
N ILE A 137 -19.82 6.98 1.33
CA ILE A 137 -18.42 6.63 1.37
C ILE A 137 -17.72 7.33 0.21
N GLU A 138 -16.80 8.25 0.53
CA GLU A 138 -15.91 8.82 -0.47
C GLU A 138 -14.84 7.79 -0.85
N ARG A 139 -14.51 7.70 -2.13
CA ARG A 139 -13.45 6.85 -2.64
C ARG A 139 -12.72 7.52 -3.80
N VAL A 140 -11.45 7.22 -3.92
CA VAL A 140 -10.62 7.62 -5.05
C VAL A 140 -11.15 6.97 -6.31
N VAL A 141 -11.23 7.69 -7.43
CA VAL A 141 -11.74 7.16 -8.69
C VAL A 141 -10.81 6.08 -9.27
N ARG A 142 -11.37 5.15 -10.02
CA ARG A 142 -10.57 4.17 -10.77
C ARG A 142 -9.71 4.87 -11.82
N GLY A 143 -8.54 4.31 -12.12
CA GLY A 143 -7.56 4.90 -13.03
C GLY A 143 -6.69 5.98 -12.36
N SER A 144 -6.84 6.19 -11.05
CA SER A 144 -5.90 7.00 -10.27
C SER A 144 -4.57 6.28 -10.11
N GLU A 145 -3.47 7.01 -10.22
CA GLU A 145 -2.11 6.51 -10.10
C GLU A 145 -1.38 7.21 -8.95
N PHE A 146 -0.55 6.43 -8.27
CA PHE A 146 0.27 6.88 -7.15
C PHE A 146 1.69 6.41 -7.35
N ASP A 147 2.65 7.33 -7.21
CA ASP A 147 4.07 7.02 -7.37
C ASP A 147 4.58 6.27 -6.15
N LEU A 148 4.95 5.00 -6.35
CA LEU A 148 5.53 4.16 -5.31
C LEU A 148 6.97 4.58 -5.05
N ASP A 149 7.31 4.78 -3.77
CA ASP A 149 8.66 5.05 -3.31
C ASP A 149 8.94 4.28 -2.01
N ILE A 150 9.83 3.29 -2.12
CA ILE A 150 10.28 2.47 -1.00
C ILE A 150 11.80 2.51 -0.94
N LEU A 151 12.35 2.86 0.21
CA LEU A 151 13.76 2.69 0.51
C LEU A 151 13.99 1.40 1.27
N TYR A 152 14.87 0.55 0.75
CA TYR A 152 15.34 -0.66 1.42
C TYR A 152 16.78 -0.49 1.87
N GLU A 153 17.07 -0.73 3.15
CA GLU A 153 18.41 -0.69 3.74
C GLU A 153 19.05 -2.08 3.65
N VAL A 154 20.17 -2.17 2.94
CA VAL A 154 20.95 -3.40 2.80
C VAL A 154 21.81 -3.57 4.04
N ASP A 155 21.43 -4.45 4.93
CA ASP A 155 22.15 -4.77 6.17
C ASP A 155 23.06 -6.00 5.98
N ASN A 156 22.58 -7.00 5.22
CA ASN A 156 23.31 -8.22 4.91
C ASN A 156 23.02 -8.64 3.47
N MET A 157 24.07 -8.85 2.68
CA MET A 157 24.00 -9.28 1.28
C MET A 157 23.45 -10.70 1.11
N ASP A 158 23.71 -11.61 2.08
CA ASP A 158 23.29 -13.02 1.98
C ASP A 158 21.78 -13.18 1.93
N VAL A 159 21.03 -12.24 2.53
CA VAL A 159 19.56 -12.28 2.61
C VAL A 159 18.89 -11.24 1.71
N LEU A 160 19.66 -10.46 0.95
CA LEU A 160 19.14 -9.37 0.10
C LEU A 160 18.07 -9.87 -0.86
N TYR A 161 18.37 -10.91 -1.63
CA TYR A 161 17.42 -11.42 -2.63
C TYR A 161 16.17 -12.00 -1.97
N GLU A 162 16.31 -12.70 -0.84
CA GLU A 162 15.17 -13.21 -0.06
C GLU A 162 14.25 -12.09 0.44
N ASP A 163 14.83 -10.97 0.88
CA ASP A 163 14.05 -9.81 1.32
C ASP A 163 13.34 -9.12 0.16
N ILE A 164 13.98 -9.01 -1.02
CA ILE A 164 13.36 -8.45 -2.23
C ILE A 164 12.26 -9.37 -2.75
N GLU A 165 12.46 -10.69 -2.76
CA GLU A 165 11.41 -11.66 -3.09
C GLU A 165 10.21 -11.54 -2.17
N LEU A 166 10.43 -11.35 -0.86
CA LEU A 166 9.36 -11.14 0.11
C LEU A 166 8.55 -9.87 -0.21
N ILE A 167 9.22 -8.78 -0.59
CA ILE A 167 8.57 -7.53 -1.01
C ILE A 167 7.76 -7.74 -2.30
N ALA A 168 8.33 -8.43 -3.29
CA ALA A 168 7.67 -8.75 -4.55
C ALA A 168 6.42 -9.64 -4.33
N ASP A 169 6.51 -10.63 -3.44
CA ASP A 169 5.39 -11.47 -3.06
C ASP A 169 4.26 -10.67 -2.39
N ALA A 170 4.60 -9.70 -1.54
CA ALA A 170 3.60 -8.80 -0.95
C ALA A 170 2.85 -8.02 -2.02
N PHE A 171 3.53 -7.50 -3.05
CA PHE A 171 2.90 -6.82 -4.17
C PHE A 171 1.98 -7.76 -4.97
N LYS A 172 2.45 -8.97 -5.31
CA LYS A 172 1.63 -9.99 -6.00
C LYS A 172 0.36 -10.31 -5.22
N MET A 173 0.50 -10.58 -3.92
CA MET A 173 -0.65 -10.88 -3.06
C MET A 173 -1.62 -9.73 -3.00
N LEU A 174 -1.13 -8.48 -2.94
CA LEU A 174 -1.99 -7.30 -2.87
C LEU A 174 -2.80 -7.08 -4.15
N GLN A 175 -2.28 -7.42 -5.33
CA GLN A 175 -3.03 -7.36 -6.59
C GLN A 175 -4.24 -8.32 -6.63
N PHE A 176 -4.19 -9.42 -5.86
CA PHE A 176 -5.29 -10.39 -5.71
C PHE A 176 -6.12 -10.16 -4.43
N ASP A 177 -5.80 -9.12 -3.66
CA ASP A 177 -6.57 -8.68 -2.51
C ASP A 177 -7.05 -7.23 -2.74
N TYR A 178 -7.00 -6.37 -1.75
CA TYR A 178 -7.41 -4.97 -1.84
C TYR A 178 -6.58 -4.08 -0.92
N LEU A 179 -6.50 -2.81 -1.25
CA LEU A 179 -5.90 -1.76 -0.41
C LEU A 179 -7.00 -0.85 0.15
N GLY A 180 -6.92 -0.52 1.45
CA GLY A 180 -7.92 0.29 2.14
C GLY A 180 -9.10 -0.52 2.69
N GLY A 181 -10.23 0.14 2.85
CA GLY A 181 -11.46 -0.43 3.42
C GLY A 181 -12.42 -1.01 2.39
N SER A 182 -13.42 -1.75 2.87
CA SER A 182 -14.56 -2.29 2.08
C SER A 182 -14.18 -3.20 0.91
N GLY A 183 -13.05 -3.90 0.98
CA GLY A 183 -12.56 -4.78 -0.09
C GLY A 183 -13.54 -5.86 -0.50
N SER A 184 -14.23 -6.50 0.45
CA SER A 184 -15.27 -7.51 0.15
C SER A 184 -16.47 -6.96 -0.63
N ARG A 185 -16.56 -5.63 -0.76
CA ARG A 185 -17.57 -4.92 -1.55
C ARG A 185 -17.02 -4.39 -2.88
N GLY A 186 -15.85 -4.88 -3.31
CA GLY A 186 -15.23 -4.57 -4.59
C GLY A 186 -14.43 -3.26 -4.61
N TYR A 187 -13.96 -2.78 -3.45
CA TYR A 187 -13.12 -1.59 -3.36
C TYR A 187 -11.64 -1.96 -3.38
N GLY A 188 -10.82 -1.01 -3.82
CA GLY A 188 -9.38 -1.00 -3.57
C GLY A 188 -8.58 -2.06 -4.30
N LYS A 189 -9.07 -2.60 -5.42
CA LYS A 189 -8.23 -3.43 -6.28
C LYS A 189 -7.18 -2.56 -6.93
N VAL A 190 -5.92 -2.96 -6.82
CA VAL A 190 -4.77 -2.21 -7.34
C VAL A 190 -3.89 -3.09 -8.22
N LYS A 191 -3.06 -2.45 -9.04
CA LYS A 191 -2.03 -3.08 -9.85
C LYS A 191 -0.72 -2.31 -9.67
N PHE A 192 0.40 -3.02 -9.64
CA PHE A 192 1.74 -2.45 -9.64
C PHE A 192 2.31 -2.51 -11.05
N THR A 193 2.82 -1.38 -11.55
CA THR A 193 3.49 -1.28 -12.85
C THR A 193 4.82 -0.55 -12.71
N ASP A 194 5.68 -0.70 -13.71
CA ASP A 194 6.95 0.01 -13.84
C ASP A 194 7.87 -0.10 -12.62
N LEU A 195 7.81 -1.26 -11.93
CA LEU A 195 8.65 -1.53 -10.76
C LEU A 195 10.13 -1.56 -11.17
N TYR A 196 10.91 -0.70 -10.54
CA TYR A 196 12.34 -0.57 -10.79
C TYR A 196 13.10 -0.28 -9.50
N ALA A 197 14.25 -0.91 -9.34
CA ALA A 197 15.16 -0.72 -8.21
C ALA A 197 16.50 -0.17 -8.65
N LYS A 198 17.02 0.79 -7.91
CA LYS A 198 18.36 1.38 -8.09
C LYS A 198 19.04 1.61 -6.77
N THR A 199 20.35 1.52 -6.74
CA THR A 199 21.16 1.94 -5.59
C THR A 199 21.18 3.46 -5.50
N VAL A 200 20.81 4.02 -4.34
CA VAL A 200 20.79 5.47 -4.09
C VAL A 200 21.84 5.91 -3.07
N ILE A 201 22.29 5.00 -2.21
CA ILE A 201 23.38 5.23 -1.26
C ILE A 201 24.28 4.00 -1.29
N GLY A 202 25.58 4.21 -1.25
CA GLY A 202 26.61 3.16 -1.32
C GLY A 202 26.82 2.67 -2.75
N GLN A 203 27.27 1.44 -2.89
CA GLN A 203 27.52 0.81 -4.19
C GLN A 203 27.08 -0.65 -4.14
N LEU A 204 26.45 -1.10 -5.21
CA LEU A 204 26.17 -2.49 -5.51
C LEU A 204 26.69 -2.80 -6.92
N ASP A 205 27.10 -4.04 -7.11
CA ASP A 205 27.44 -4.52 -8.44
C ASP A 205 26.20 -4.47 -9.35
N LYS A 206 26.40 -4.08 -10.61
CA LYS A 206 25.31 -4.00 -11.59
C LYS A 206 24.57 -5.34 -11.74
N SER A 207 25.27 -6.46 -11.66
CA SER A 207 24.68 -7.81 -11.69
C SER A 207 23.70 -8.06 -10.54
N VAL A 208 23.93 -7.44 -9.37
CA VAL A 208 23.02 -7.51 -8.22
C VAL A 208 21.78 -6.68 -8.48
N GLU A 209 21.92 -5.44 -8.98
CA GLU A 209 20.79 -4.60 -9.36
C GLU A 209 19.94 -5.24 -10.46
N ASP A 210 20.57 -5.80 -11.49
CA ASP A 210 19.86 -6.48 -12.60
C ASP A 210 19.03 -7.67 -12.07
N LYS A 211 19.58 -8.44 -11.14
CA LYS A 211 18.84 -9.55 -10.52
C LYS A 211 17.68 -9.09 -9.64
N ILE A 212 17.84 -7.98 -8.89
CA ILE A 212 16.75 -7.38 -8.13
C ILE A 212 15.62 -6.95 -9.08
N ASN A 213 15.96 -6.30 -10.19
CA ASN A 213 14.98 -5.86 -11.19
C ASN A 213 14.30 -7.05 -11.90
N GLU A 214 15.02 -8.17 -12.12
CA GLU A 214 14.41 -9.41 -12.59
C GLU A 214 13.36 -9.96 -11.61
N ILE A 215 13.62 -9.92 -10.30
CA ILE A 215 12.66 -10.35 -9.28
C ILE A 215 11.41 -9.46 -9.32
N LEU A 216 11.60 -8.14 -9.37
CA LEU A 216 10.50 -7.18 -9.39
C LEU A 216 9.65 -7.26 -10.67
N SER A 217 10.27 -7.53 -11.82
CA SER A 217 9.56 -7.69 -13.11
C SER A 217 8.52 -8.82 -13.11
N LYS A 218 8.70 -9.84 -12.26
CA LYS A 218 7.76 -10.96 -12.08
C LYS A 218 6.47 -10.58 -11.35
N VAL A 219 6.38 -9.37 -10.80
CA VAL A 219 5.15 -8.87 -10.14
C VAL A 219 4.09 -8.50 -11.16
N SER A 220 4.50 -7.96 -12.30
CA SER A 220 3.60 -7.45 -13.35
C SER A 220 3.12 -8.53 -14.32
N GLN A 221 3.60 -9.75 -14.16
CA GLN A 221 3.18 -10.94 -14.93
C GLN A 221 2.02 -11.67 -14.25
#